data_ebe265824f242a8c826d201161d5f03d
#
_entry.id   ebe265824f242a8c826d201161d5f03d
#
_cell.length_a   1.000
_cell.length_b   1.000
_cell.length_c   1.000
_cell.angle_alpha   90.00
_cell.angle_beta   90.00
_cell.angle_gamma   90.00
#
_symmetry.space_group_name_H-M   'P 1'
#
loop_
_entity.id
_entity.type
_entity.pdbx_description
1 polymer ?
#
loop_
_entity_poly.entity_id
_entity_poly.type
_entity_poly.pdbx_seq_one_letter_code
_entity_poly.pdbx_strand_id
1 'polypeptide(L)'
;MDTPVIPALGGKGYNLVQLTRGGFRVPEGFIVKASAFDDSAASCSLIQKAEDCSGSIDDKCALINSVMDSTPVSDSLRSAIETVLNQLKMNPSLPSPLLAVRSSGVTEDLDEASFAGMNDTILNVPTDVDSVCDAVKACWRSLYGKRSILYRQENGFSPYNTSIAVVVQVMVPSECSGVLFTADAQTGSRGEISLDGVQGLGEALVSGQVNTDHWTVRKPYGSRPMRVTETRAGRQEYKLVSNYPKPGTTRVELSEEEANRLSFTPEQVMTVCKTACGIEEYYGKPMDIEFCFYQNTLYIVQARPITSLFNVPDELNPLKNRSHPVWSPWVCLSDCCLPMY
;
A
#
# COMPACT_ATOMS: atom_id res chain seq x y z
N MET A 1 -6.70 13.54 -20.49
CA MET A 1 -6.55 12.43 -19.53
C MET A 1 -7.69 12.58 -18.53
N ASP A 2 -8.52 11.58 -18.41
CA ASP A 2 -9.63 11.57 -17.47
C ASP A 2 -9.14 11.77 -16.03
N THR A 3 -9.93 12.45 -15.21
CA THR A 3 -9.62 12.60 -13.79
C THR A 3 -9.69 11.21 -13.15
N PRO A 4 -8.64 10.73 -12.45
CA PRO A 4 -8.70 9.44 -11.79
C PRO A 4 -9.76 9.48 -10.71
N VAL A 5 -10.57 8.42 -10.64
CA VAL A 5 -11.64 8.27 -9.65
C VAL A 5 -11.46 6.97 -8.88
N ILE A 6 -11.66 7.01 -7.57
CA ILE A 6 -11.50 5.84 -6.68
C ILE A 6 -12.38 4.66 -7.15
N PRO A 7 -13.66 4.83 -7.56
CA PRO A 7 -14.48 3.71 -8.02
C PRO A 7 -13.91 2.95 -9.22
N ALA A 8 -13.10 3.60 -10.06
CA ALA A 8 -12.50 2.95 -11.22
C ALA A 8 -11.15 2.27 -10.92
N LEU A 9 -10.38 2.82 -9.98
CA LEU A 9 -8.98 2.44 -9.73
C LEU A 9 -8.76 1.75 -8.37
N GLY A 10 -9.75 1.82 -7.48
CA GLY A 10 -9.58 1.46 -6.08
C GLY A 10 -8.66 2.43 -5.32
N GLY A 11 -8.58 2.31 -4.02
CA GLY A 11 -7.80 3.20 -3.16
C GLY A 11 -6.31 3.19 -3.47
N LYS A 12 -5.68 2.00 -3.53
CA LYS A 12 -4.25 1.87 -3.85
C LYS A 12 -3.92 2.42 -5.25
N GLY A 13 -4.71 2.04 -6.26
CA GLY A 13 -4.50 2.50 -7.64
C GLY A 13 -4.64 4.01 -7.77
N TYR A 14 -5.65 4.59 -7.14
CA TYR A 14 -5.85 6.04 -7.10
C TYR A 14 -4.65 6.75 -6.48
N ASN A 15 -4.19 6.30 -5.31
CA ASN A 15 -3.07 6.93 -4.61
C ASN A 15 -1.76 6.82 -5.38
N LEU A 16 -1.47 5.70 -6.06
CA LEU A 16 -0.28 5.57 -6.92
C LEU A 16 -0.31 6.57 -8.09
N VAL A 17 -1.48 6.79 -8.71
CA VAL A 17 -1.64 7.82 -9.75
C VAL A 17 -1.43 9.22 -9.19
N GLN A 18 -1.94 9.52 -7.99
CA GLN A 18 -1.72 10.82 -7.33
C GLN A 18 -0.25 11.04 -7.00
N LEU A 19 0.44 10.06 -6.43
CA LEU A 19 1.88 10.12 -6.15
C LEU A 19 2.69 10.41 -7.42
N THR A 20 2.39 9.70 -8.51
CA THR A 20 3.04 9.91 -9.81
C THR A 20 2.81 11.33 -10.34
N ARG A 21 1.58 11.85 -10.22
CA ARG A 21 1.23 13.23 -10.59
C ARG A 21 1.93 14.27 -9.71
N GLY A 22 2.12 13.96 -8.44
CA GLY A 22 2.89 14.77 -7.49
C GLY A 22 4.40 14.77 -7.74
N GLY A 23 4.88 14.01 -8.74
CA GLY A 23 6.30 13.90 -9.07
C GLY A 23 7.10 13.00 -8.14
N PHE A 24 6.45 12.21 -7.29
CA PHE A 24 7.12 11.24 -6.45
C PHE A 24 7.52 10.01 -7.27
N ARG A 25 8.67 9.43 -6.95
CA ARG A 25 9.18 8.24 -7.65
C ARG A 25 8.39 7.01 -7.21
N VAL A 26 7.47 6.58 -8.06
CA VAL A 26 6.68 5.36 -7.94
C VAL A 26 7.20 4.35 -8.96
N PRO A 27 7.33 3.05 -8.62
CA PRO A 27 7.64 2.04 -9.63
C PRO A 27 6.61 2.06 -10.77
N GLU A 28 7.07 1.91 -12.01
CA GLU A 28 6.20 1.90 -13.18
C GLU A 28 5.19 0.76 -13.12
N GLY A 29 4.06 0.92 -13.81
CA GLY A 29 3.02 -0.09 -13.84
C GLY A 29 1.75 0.39 -14.52
N PHE A 30 0.70 -0.40 -14.40
CA PHE A 30 -0.63 -0.09 -14.91
C PHE A 30 -1.72 -0.59 -13.97
N ILE A 31 -2.95 -0.18 -14.21
CA ILE A 31 -4.10 -0.57 -13.40
C ILE A 31 -5.13 -1.23 -14.29
N VAL A 32 -5.51 -2.45 -13.97
CA VAL A 32 -6.73 -3.09 -14.49
C VAL A 32 -7.89 -2.47 -13.73
N LYS A 33 -8.73 -1.70 -14.44
CA LYS A 33 -9.86 -0.98 -13.84
C LYS A 33 -10.88 -1.94 -13.23
N ALA A 34 -11.63 -1.49 -12.25
CA ALA A 34 -12.70 -2.23 -11.63
C ALA A 34 -13.76 -2.70 -12.63
N SER A 35 -14.08 -1.88 -13.65
CA SER A 35 -15.00 -2.26 -14.73
C SER A 35 -14.60 -3.53 -15.48
N ALA A 36 -13.30 -3.84 -15.57
CA ALA A 36 -12.86 -5.07 -16.22
C ALA A 36 -13.30 -6.34 -15.45
N PHE A 37 -13.40 -6.24 -14.12
CA PHE A 37 -14.01 -7.29 -13.29
C PHE A 37 -15.52 -7.28 -13.45
N ASP A 38 -16.17 -6.11 -13.36
CA ASP A 38 -17.62 -5.97 -13.44
C ASP A 38 -18.17 -6.47 -14.79
N ASP A 39 -17.44 -6.21 -15.88
CA ASP A 39 -17.78 -6.66 -17.23
C ASP A 39 -17.43 -8.14 -17.49
N SER A 40 -16.74 -8.80 -16.56
CA SER A 40 -16.38 -10.21 -16.73
C SER A 40 -17.61 -11.12 -16.63
N ALA A 41 -17.67 -12.14 -17.48
CA ALA A 41 -18.74 -13.15 -17.43
C ALA A 41 -18.79 -13.86 -16.05
N ALA A 42 -17.65 -13.93 -15.36
CA ALA A 42 -17.55 -14.46 -14.01
C ALA A 42 -18.32 -13.61 -12.99
N SER A 43 -18.19 -12.27 -13.04
CA SER A 43 -18.84 -11.35 -12.10
C SER A 43 -20.36 -11.54 -12.06
N CYS A 44 -21.03 -11.51 -13.23
CA CYS A 44 -22.48 -11.64 -13.31
C CYS A 44 -22.99 -13.02 -12.80
N SER A 45 -22.26 -14.09 -13.13
CA SER A 45 -22.66 -15.45 -12.71
C SER A 45 -22.34 -15.74 -11.25
N LEU A 46 -21.29 -15.10 -10.70
CA LEU A 46 -20.85 -15.30 -9.32
C LEU A 46 -21.82 -14.72 -8.30
N ILE A 47 -22.25 -13.49 -8.51
CA ILE A 47 -23.20 -12.82 -7.60
C ILE A 47 -24.46 -13.66 -7.48
N GLN A 48 -25.07 -14.04 -8.59
CA GLN A 48 -26.29 -14.83 -8.59
C GLN A 48 -26.09 -16.20 -7.93
N LYS A 49 -25.03 -16.94 -8.30
CA LYS A 49 -24.76 -18.26 -7.71
C LYS A 49 -24.45 -18.20 -6.21
N ALA A 50 -23.78 -17.15 -5.74
CA ALA A 50 -23.49 -16.98 -4.33
C ALA A 50 -24.75 -16.64 -3.51
N GLU A 51 -25.67 -15.86 -4.07
CA GLU A 51 -26.95 -15.53 -3.46
C GLU A 51 -27.86 -16.75 -3.40
N ASP A 52 -27.94 -17.53 -4.48
CA ASP A 52 -28.80 -18.73 -4.60
C ASP A 52 -28.27 -19.93 -3.78
N CYS A 53 -27.00 -19.93 -3.37
CA CYS A 53 -26.43 -21.02 -2.61
C CYS A 53 -26.91 -21.01 -1.15
N SER A 54 -27.58 -22.06 -0.73
CA SER A 54 -28.04 -22.26 0.66
C SER A 54 -26.99 -22.84 1.60
N GLY A 55 -25.76 -23.07 1.10
CA GLY A 55 -24.66 -23.67 1.86
C GLY A 55 -24.01 -22.71 2.85
N SER A 56 -23.01 -23.20 3.58
CA SER A 56 -22.16 -22.42 4.48
C SER A 56 -21.34 -21.38 3.71
N ILE A 57 -20.73 -20.44 4.44
CA ILE A 57 -19.79 -19.46 3.84
C ILE A 57 -18.65 -20.19 3.11
N ASP A 58 -18.15 -21.29 3.65
CA ASP A 58 -17.08 -22.07 3.03
C ASP A 58 -17.54 -22.70 1.70
N ASP A 59 -18.78 -23.21 1.63
CA ASP A 59 -19.38 -23.73 0.39
C ASP A 59 -19.53 -22.62 -0.66
N LYS A 60 -19.94 -21.43 -0.25
CA LYS A 60 -20.06 -20.26 -1.13
C LYS A 60 -18.70 -19.82 -1.67
N CYS A 61 -17.67 -19.76 -0.82
CA CYS A 61 -16.31 -19.45 -1.24
C CYS A 61 -15.78 -20.50 -2.25
N ALA A 62 -15.99 -21.78 -1.99
CA ALA A 62 -15.57 -22.86 -2.87
C ALA A 62 -16.25 -22.76 -4.25
N LEU A 63 -17.56 -22.49 -4.27
CA LEU A 63 -18.34 -22.31 -5.50
C LEU A 63 -17.81 -21.13 -6.32
N ILE A 64 -17.60 -19.98 -5.68
CA ILE A 64 -17.08 -18.78 -6.32
C ILE A 64 -15.70 -19.04 -6.92
N ASN A 65 -14.78 -19.64 -6.15
CA ASN A 65 -13.46 -19.98 -6.63
C ASN A 65 -13.51 -20.91 -7.86
N SER A 66 -14.35 -21.94 -7.83
CA SER A 66 -14.54 -22.86 -8.96
C SER A 66 -15.01 -22.14 -10.23
N VAL A 67 -15.96 -21.19 -10.10
CA VAL A 67 -16.44 -20.40 -11.25
C VAL A 67 -15.33 -19.51 -11.78
N MET A 68 -14.59 -18.80 -10.91
CA MET A 68 -13.50 -17.92 -11.34
C MET A 68 -12.36 -18.69 -11.99
N ASP A 69 -12.01 -19.87 -11.49
CA ASP A 69 -10.97 -20.71 -12.09
C ASP A 69 -11.36 -21.20 -13.49
N SER A 70 -12.63 -21.54 -13.69
CA SER A 70 -13.14 -22.01 -14.98
C SER A 70 -13.40 -20.89 -16.00
N THR A 71 -13.48 -19.63 -15.56
CA THR A 71 -13.75 -18.48 -16.44
C THR A 71 -12.44 -17.83 -16.89
N PRO A 72 -12.14 -17.81 -18.20
CA PRO A 72 -10.94 -17.12 -18.71
C PRO A 72 -11.11 -15.60 -18.60
N VAL A 73 -9.98 -14.91 -18.53
CA VAL A 73 -9.93 -13.46 -18.76
C VAL A 73 -10.37 -13.18 -20.19
N SER A 74 -11.15 -12.12 -20.43
CA SER A 74 -11.62 -11.78 -21.78
C SER A 74 -10.46 -11.49 -22.74
N ASP A 75 -10.63 -11.84 -24.01
CA ASP A 75 -9.60 -11.63 -25.05
C ASP A 75 -9.23 -10.14 -25.16
N SER A 76 -10.19 -9.24 -24.99
CA SER A 76 -9.95 -7.79 -25.00
C SER A 76 -9.03 -7.34 -23.86
N LEU A 77 -9.28 -7.80 -22.64
CA LEU A 77 -8.43 -7.48 -21.48
C LEU A 77 -7.04 -8.12 -21.63
N ARG A 78 -6.99 -9.39 -22.08
CA ARG A 78 -5.74 -10.09 -22.34
C ARG A 78 -4.86 -9.33 -23.34
N SER A 79 -5.42 -8.90 -24.47
CA SER A 79 -4.71 -8.12 -25.50
C SER A 79 -4.26 -6.75 -25.00
N ALA A 80 -5.08 -6.10 -24.15
CA ALA A 80 -4.69 -4.84 -23.50
C ALA A 80 -3.50 -5.03 -22.55
N ILE A 81 -3.53 -6.07 -21.71
CA ILE A 81 -2.42 -6.43 -20.81
C ILE A 81 -1.14 -6.70 -21.60
N GLU A 82 -1.22 -7.51 -22.66
CA GLU A 82 -0.08 -7.83 -23.52
C GLU A 82 0.56 -6.58 -24.15
N THR A 83 -0.28 -5.66 -24.64
CA THR A 83 0.18 -4.39 -25.23
C THR A 83 0.99 -3.56 -24.23
N VAL A 84 0.48 -3.41 -23.00
CA VAL A 84 1.16 -2.62 -21.96
C VAL A 84 2.41 -3.33 -21.44
N LEU A 85 2.39 -4.66 -21.29
CA LEU A 85 3.57 -5.44 -20.92
C LEU A 85 4.70 -5.29 -21.93
N ASN A 86 4.38 -5.29 -23.24
CA ASN A 86 5.37 -5.05 -24.27
C ASN A 86 5.98 -3.65 -24.20
N GLN A 87 5.19 -2.62 -23.87
CA GLN A 87 5.69 -1.27 -23.62
C GLN A 87 6.62 -1.22 -22.40
N LEU A 88 6.24 -1.85 -21.30
CA LEU A 88 7.09 -1.92 -20.09
C LEU A 88 8.43 -2.60 -20.39
N LYS A 89 8.43 -3.75 -21.10
CA LYS A 89 9.66 -4.48 -21.45
C LYS A 89 10.64 -3.67 -22.30
N MET A 90 10.18 -2.67 -23.02
CA MET A 90 11.03 -1.79 -23.83
C MET A 90 11.78 -0.73 -22.99
N ASN A 91 11.45 -0.56 -21.72
CA ASN A 91 12.14 0.37 -20.83
C ASN A 91 13.38 -0.31 -20.19
N PRO A 92 14.62 0.04 -20.61
CA PRO A 92 15.83 -0.57 -20.06
C PRO A 92 16.16 -0.11 -18.65
N SER A 93 15.46 0.91 -18.15
CA SER A 93 15.69 1.50 -16.82
C SER A 93 14.86 0.83 -15.72
N LEU A 94 14.08 -0.21 -16.03
CA LEU A 94 13.31 -0.93 -15.02
C LEU A 94 14.24 -1.65 -14.03
N PRO A 95 13.93 -1.56 -12.73
CA PRO A 95 14.75 -2.21 -11.70
C PRO A 95 14.66 -3.74 -11.73
N SER A 96 13.62 -4.30 -12.35
CA SER A 96 13.36 -5.74 -12.37
C SER A 96 12.47 -6.15 -13.54
N PRO A 97 12.61 -7.37 -14.09
CA PRO A 97 11.67 -7.94 -15.05
C PRO A 97 10.45 -8.59 -14.38
N LEU A 98 10.26 -8.42 -13.08
CA LEU A 98 9.18 -9.01 -12.31
C LEU A 98 8.16 -7.94 -11.90
N LEU A 99 6.95 -8.39 -11.60
CA LEU A 99 5.82 -7.55 -11.22
C LEU A 99 5.30 -7.91 -9.84
N ALA A 100 4.74 -6.91 -9.16
CA ALA A 100 3.85 -7.06 -8.02
C ALA A 100 2.42 -6.81 -8.50
N VAL A 101 1.53 -7.77 -8.31
CA VAL A 101 0.12 -7.68 -8.68
C VAL A 101 -0.69 -7.59 -7.39
N ARG A 102 -1.39 -6.47 -7.22
CA ARG A 102 -1.99 -6.08 -5.93
C ARG A 102 -3.47 -5.74 -6.13
N SER A 103 -4.31 -6.32 -5.32
CA SER A 103 -5.72 -5.93 -5.25
C SER A 103 -5.87 -4.48 -4.76
N SER A 104 -6.80 -3.76 -5.35
CA SER A 104 -7.13 -2.37 -5.04
C SER A 104 -8.65 -2.24 -4.90
N GLY A 105 -9.14 -2.43 -3.68
CA GLY A 105 -10.57 -2.40 -3.38
C GLY A 105 -11.16 -1.00 -3.61
N VAL A 106 -12.38 -0.94 -4.13
CA VAL A 106 -13.10 0.32 -4.35
C VAL A 106 -13.54 0.95 -3.02
N THR A 107 -13.74 0.11 -2.01
CA THR A 107 -14.07 0.53 -0.64
C THR A 107 -12.86 0.55 0.29
N GLU A 108 -11.69 0.15 -0.20
CA GLU A 108 -10.44 0.19 0.55
C GLU A 108 -9.95 1.64 0.67
N ASP A 109 -9.47 2.03 1.84
CA ASP A 109 -9.01 3.39 2.15
C ASP A 109 -10.11 4.49 2.15
N LEU A 110 -11.38 4.12 2.34
CA LEU A 110 -12.40 5.09 2.73
C LEU A 110 -12.21 5.50 4.19
N ASP A 111 -12.52 6.75 4.50
CA ASP A 111 -12.34 7.32 5.87
C ASP A 111 -13.12 6.54 6.96
N GLU A 112 -14.09 5.70 6.60
CA GLU A 112 -14.98 4.98 7.50
C GLU A 112 -14.66 3.48 7.68
N ALA A 113 -13.82 2.86 6.82
CA ALA A 113 -13.51 1.42 6.92
C ALA A 113 -12.12 1.10 6.40
N SER A 114 -11.32 0.41 7.22
CA SER A 114 -9.98 -0.06 6.83
C SER A 114 -10.04 -1.53 6.45
N PHE A 115 -9.91 -1.84 5.16
CA PHE A 115 -9.78 -3.20 4.64
C PHE A 115 -8.32 -3.67 4.61
N ALA A 116 -7.46 -3.09 5.46
CA ALA A 116 -6.04 -3.43 5.52
C ALA A 116 -5.83 -4.95 5.74
N GLY A 117 -5.00 -5.58 4.90
CA GLY A 117 -4.67 -7.00 5.00
C GLY A 117 -5.80 -7.96 4.62
N MET A 118 -6.89 -7.47 4.02
CA MET A 118 -8.01 -8.31 3.56
C MET A 118 -7.81 -8.83 2.14
N ASN A 119 -6.96 -8.18 1.35
CA ASN A 119 -6.78 -8.41 -0.08
C ASN A 119 -5.37 -8.89 -0.39
N ASP A 120 -5.25 -9.72 -1.44
CA ASP A 120 -4.00 -10.38 -1.77
C ASP A 120 -3.02 -9.48 -2.55
N THR A 121 -1.73 -9.74 -2.32
CA THR A 121 -0.62 -9.23 -3.11
C THR A 121 0.19 -10.42 -3.60
N ILE A 122 0.37 -10.53 -4.91
CA ILE A 122 1.18 -11.56 -5.54
C ILE A 122 2.48 -10.92 -6.00
N LEU A 123 3.59 -11.32 -5.38
CA LEU A 123 4.92 -10.80 -5.65
C LEU A 123 5.67 -11.68 -6.65
N ASN A 124 6.61 -11.09 -7.36
CA ASN A 124 7.50 -11.76 -8.29
C ASN A 124 6.76 -12.48 -9.44
N VAL A 125 5.70 -11.84 -9.96
CA VAL A 125 4.98 -12.31 -11.13
C VAL A 125 5.82 -12.06 -12.39
N PRO A 126 6.06 -13.08 -13.23
CA PRO A 126 6.75 -12.89 -14.49
C PRO A 126 6.03 -11.89 -15.41
N THR A 127 6.80 -11.17 -16.25
CA THR A 127 6.24 -10.19 -17.19
C THR A 127 5.72 -10.84 -18.49
N ASP A 128 5.02 -11.96 -18.39
CA ASP A 128 4.28 -12.57 -19.48
C ASP A 128 2.77 -12.43 -19.26
N VAL A 129 2.00 -12.50 -20.34
CA VAL A 129 0.57 -12.22 -20.30
C VAL A 129 -0.20 -13.27 -19.52
N ASP A 130 0.21 -14.55 -19.57
CA ASP A 130 -0.48 -15.64 -18.86
C ASP A 130 -0.32 -15.49 -17.36
N SER A 131 0.93 -15.32 -16.90
CA SER A 131 1.23 -15.11 -15.47
C SER A 131 0.52 -13.88 -14.90
N VAL A 132 0.44 -12.78 -15.66
CA VAL A 132 -0.25 -11.57 -15.20
C VAL A 132 -1.78 -11.78 -15.18
N CYS A 133 -2.37 -12.44 -16.17
CA CYS A 133 -3.80 -12.76 -16.17
C CYS A 133 -4.18 -13.68 -14.98
N ASP A 134 -3.35 -14.66 -14.68
CA ASP A 134 -3.56 -15.55 -13.54
C ASP A 134 -3.47 -14.79 -12.21
N ALA A 135 -2.51 -13.89 -12.07
CA ALA A 135 -2.37 -13.03 -10.89
C ALA A 135 -3.55 -12.05 -10.76
N VAL A 136 -4.04 -11.48 -11.85
CA VAL A 136 -5.25 -10.64 -11.85
C VAL A 136 -6.47 -11.44 -11.37
N LYS A 137 -6.65 -12.66 -11.87
CA LYS A 137 -7.73 -13.56 -11.39
C LYS A 137 -7.58 -13.90 -9.91
N ALA A 138 -6.35 -14.12 -9.42
CA ALA A 138 -6.10 -14.37 -8.00
C ALA A 138 -6.49 -13.15 -7.13
N CYS A 139 -6.17 -11.92 -7.56
CA CYS A 139 -6.64 -10.70 -6.92
C CYS A 139 -8.18 -10.60 -6.91
N TRP A 140 -8.85 -10.93 -8.00
CA TRP A 140 -10.31 -10.96 -8.05
C TRP A 140 -10.91 -11.99 -7.07
N ARG A 141 -10.29 -13.17 -6.96
CA ARG A 141 -10.72 -14.20 -5.99
C ARG A 141 -10.61 -13.74 -4.54
N SER A 142 -9.62 -12.93 -4.21
CA SER A 142 -9.41 -12.45 -2.83
C SER A 142 -10.60 -11.67 -2.26
N LEU A 143 -11.41 -11.04 -3.13
CA LEU A 143 -12.69 -10.42 -2.75
C LEU A 143 -13.65 -11.39 -2.03
N TYR A 144 -13.61 -12.66 -2.44
CA TYR A 144 -14.55 -13.69 -2.00
C TYR A 144 -13.91 -14.69 -1.04
N GLY A 145 -12.76 -14.31 -0.46
CA GLY A 145 -12.22 -15.02 0.70
C GLY A 145 -13.17 -14.91 1.90
N LYS A 146 -13.28 -15.97 2.70
CA LYS A 146 -14.16 -16.03 3.89
C LYS A 146 -14.02 -14.80 4.78
N ARG A 147 -12.77 -14.38 5.06
CA ARG A 147 -12.47 -13.19 5.89
C ARG A 147 -13.04 -11.91 5.28
N SER A 148 -12.89 -11.73 3.97
CA SER A 148 -13.37 -10.55 3.25
C SER A 148 -14.90 -10.48 3.20
N ILE A 149 -15.56 -11.63 3.03
CA ILE A 149 -17.03 -11.72 3.05
C ILE A 149 -17.57 -11.39 4.44
N LEU A 150 -17.03 -12.02 5.50
CA LEU A 150 -17.44 -11.79 6.88
C LEU A 150 -17.27 -10.33 7.28
N TYR A 151 -16.12 -9.75 6.98
CA TYR A 151 -15.85 -8.34 7.28
C TYR A 151 -16.86 -7.39 6.62
N ARG A 152 -17.20 -7.62 5.34
CA ARG A 152 -18.23 -6.82 4.66
C ARG A 152 -19.60 -6.97 5.31
N GLN A 153 -20.00 -8.19 5.68
CA GLN A 153 -21.26 -8.44 6.38
C GLN A 153 -21.31 -7.73 7.75
N GLU A 154 -20.26 -7.82 8.54
CA GLU A 154 -20.17 -7.18 9.87
C GLU A 154 -20.21 -5.65 9.79
N ASN A 155 -19.71 -5.06 8.71
CA ASN A 155 -19.72 -3.61 8.48
C ASN A 155 -20.89 -3.11 7.62
N GLY A 156 -21.92 -3.96 7.36
CA GLY A 156 -23.12 -3.56 6.63
C GLY A 156 -22.94 -3.37 5.12
N PHE A 157 -21.83 -3.82 4.55
CA PHE A 157 -21.61 -3.82 3.10
C PHE A 157 -22.19 -5.08 2.45
N SER A 158 -22.53 -4.98 1.15
CA SER A 158 -22.92 -6.17 0.38
C SER A 158 -21.78 -7.20 0.38
N PRO A 159 -22.03 -8.45 0.78
CA PRO A 159 -21.00 -9.46 0.87
C PRO A 159 -20.48 -9.91 -0.50
N TYR A 160 -21.30 -9.82 -1.55
CA TYR A 160 -21.03 -10.36 -2.87
C TYR A 160 -21.01 -9.30 -3.98
N ASN A 161 -21.85 -8.25 -3.88
CA ASN A 161 -21.89 -7.16 -4.84
C ASN A 161 -20.79 -6.13 -4.50
N THR A 162 -19.58 -6.40 -4.96
CA THR A 162 -18.40 -5.58 -4.72
C THR A 162 -17.49 -5.62 -5.94
N SER A 163 -16.69 -4.59 -6.12
CA SER A 163 -15.82 -4.41 -7.27
C SER A 163 -14.38 -4.15 -6.84
N ILE A 164 -13.43 -4.47 -7.69
CA ILE A 164 -12.00 -4.37 -7.42
C ILE A 164 -11.21 -4.03 -8.68
N ALA A 165 -10.32 -3.06 -8.55
CA ALA A 165 -9.26 -2.84 -9.51
C ALA A 165 -8.01 -3.66 -9.12
N VAL A 166 -7.11 -3.85 -10.05
CA VAL A 166 -5.85 -4.55 -9.81
C VAL A 166 -4.69 -3.68 -10.27
N VAL A 167 -3.78 -3.39 -9.35
CA VAL A 167 -2.53 -2.68 -9.63
C VAL A 167 -1.48 -3.71 -10.07
N VAL A 168 -0.90 -3.51 -11.24
CA VAL A 168 0.24 -4.27 -11.76
C VAL A 168 1.42 -3.33 -11.81
N GLN A 169 2.40 -3.56 -10.95
CA GLN A 169 3.52 -2.65 -10.71
C GLN A 169 4.85 -3.39 -10.85
N VAL A 170 5.85 -2.73 -11.42
CA VAL A 170 7.20 -3.30 -11.49
C VAL A 170 7.72 -3.56 -10.08
N MET A 171 8.18 -4.78 -9.85
CA MET A 171 8.77 -5.19 -8.58
C MET A 171 10.13 -4.55 -8.40
N VAL A 172 10.32 -3.83 -7.31
CA VAL A 172 11.64 -3.31 -6.94
C VAL A 172 12.37 -4.40 -6.15
N PRO A 173 13.56 -4.85 -6.57
CA PRO A 173 14.35 -5.82 -5.82
C PRO A 173 15.04 -5.13 -4.64
N SER A 174 14.25 -4.74 -3.65
CA SER A 174 14.66 -3.86 -2.56
C SER A 174 15.80 -4.44 -1.72
N GLU A 175 16.79 -3.60 -1.44
CA GLU A 175 17.88 -3.86 -0.50
C GLU A 175 17.41 -3.66 0.95
N CYS A 176 16.53 -2.68 1.14
CA CYS A 176 15.83 -2.42 2.39
C CYS A 176 14.48 -1.76 2.11
N SER A 177 13.53 -1.97 3.00
CA SER A 177 12.15 -1.50 2.88
C SER A 177 11.64 -0.99 4.21
N GLY A 178 10.63 -0.13 4.18
CA GLY A 178 10.05 0.40 5.41
C GLY A 178 8.62 0.88 5.26
N VAL A 179 8.03 1.12 6.42
CA VAL A 179 6.76 1.81 6.58
C VAL A 179 7.00 3.07 7.40
N LEU A 180 6.39 4.15 7.00
CA LEU A 180 6.55 5.44 7.63
C LEU A 180 5.19 6.10 7.85
N PHE A 181 4.96 6.55 9.06
CA PHE A 181 3.79 7.37 9.41
C PHE A 181 4.22 8.82 9.59
N THR A 182 3.61 9.73 8.84
CA THR A 182 3.91 11.16 8.96
C THR A 182 3.31 11.82 10.20
N ALA A 183 2.59 11.07 11.03
CA ALA A 183 2.18 11.45 12.36
C ALA A 183 2.22 10.19 13.24
N ASP A 184 2.54 10.36 14.51
CA ASP A 184 2.50 9.25 15.46
C ASP A 184 1.04 8.92 15.78
N ALA A 185 0.59 7.73 15.36
CA ALA A 185 -0.77 7.26 15.57
C ALA A 185 -1.07 6.93 17.05
N GLN A 186 -0.06 6.68 17.88
CA GLN A 186 -0.24 6.36 19.29
C GLN A 186 -0.40 7.62 20.15
N THR A 187 0.46 8.62 19.92
CA THR A 187 0.45 9.87 20.67
C THR A 187 -0.40 10.97 20.02
N GLY A 188 -0.77 10.80 18.74
CA GLY A 188 -1.43 11.83 17.94
C GLY A 188 -0.48 12.96 17.50
N SER A 189 0.82 12.85 17.79
CA SER A 189 1.82 13.89 17.44
C SER A 189 1.97 14.04 15.93
N ARG A 190 1.61 15.21 15.39
CA ARG A 190 1.78 15.54 13.97
C ARG A 190 3.15 16.18 13.68
N GLY A 191 3.92 16.48 14.71
CA GLY A 191 5.27 17.03 14.62
C GLY A 191 6.37 15.98 14.52
N GLU A 192 6.01 14.70 14.56
CA GLU A 192 6.95 13.59 14.54
C GLU A 192 6.58 12.57 13.45
N ILE A 193 7.60 11.95 12.90
CA ILE A 193 7.50 10.86 11.94
C ILE A 193 7.93 9.59 12.68
N SER A 194 7.13 8.55 12.58
CA SER A 194 7.48 7.20 13.01
C SER A 194 7.87 6.38 11.79
N LEU A 195 9.03 5.76 11.80
CA LEU A 195 9.58 5.00 10.70
C LEU A 195 10.07 3.64 11.18
N ASP A 196 9.60 2.58 10.54
CA ASP A 196 10.03 1.21 10.77
C ASP A 196 10.67 0.65 9.53
N GLY A 197 11.78 -0.10 9.70
CA GLY A 197 12.57 -0.60 8.59
C GLY A 197 13.02 -2.03 8.74
N VAL A 198 13.22 -2.68 7.58
CA VAL A 198 13.75 -4.04 7.46
C VAL A 198 14.72 -4.14 6.30
N GLN A 199 15.64 -5.11 6.39
CA GLN A 199 16.49 -5.49 5.26
C GLN A 199 15.67 -6.33 4.26
N GLY A 200 15.90 -6.11 2.95
CA GLY A 200 15.21 -6.81 1.87
C GLY A 200 13.81 -6.30 1.59
N LEU A 201 12.91 -7.21 1.23
CA LEU A 201 11.53 -6.93 0.84
C LEU A 201 10.66 -6.56 2.05
N GLY A 202 9.79 -5.57 1.87
CA GLY A 202 8.87 -5.09 2.91
C GLY A 202 7.80 -6.09 3.36
N GLU A 203 7.62 -7.21 2.65
CA GLU A 203 6.67 -8.28 3.03
C GLU A 203 6.91 -8.79 4.45
N ALA A 204 8.19 -8.93 4.88
CA ALA A 204 8.55 -9.37 6.21
C ALA A 204 8.11 -8.39 7.31
N LEU A 205 8.13 -7.09 7.01
CA LEU A 205 7.67 -6.03 7.92
C LEU A 205 6.15 -6.03 8.05
N VAL A 206 5.44 -5.99 6.90
CA VAL A 206 3.97 -5.90 6.87
C VAL A 206 3.32 -7.13 7.49
N SER A 207 3.92 -8.32 7.33
CA SER A 207 3.44 -9.57 7.95
C SER A 207 3.86 -9.74 9.43
N GLY A 208 4.66 -8.83 9.99
CA GLY A 208 5.14 -8.89 11.38
C GLY A 208 6.07 -10.08 11.66
N GLN A 209 6.76 -10.60 10.66
CA GLN A 209 7.60 -11.80 10.77
C GLN A 209 8.99 -11.53 11.32
N VAL A 210 9.44 -10.28 11.30
CA VAL A 210 10.77 -9.87 11.75
C VAL A 210 10.69 -8.69 12.71
N ASN A 211 11.69 -8.57 13.57
CA ASN A 211 11.86 -7.37 14.38
C ASN A 211 12.32 -6.21 13.48
N THR A 212 11.68 -5.08 13.59
CA THR A 212 11.99 -3.88 12.80
C THR A 212 12.97 -2.97 13.51
N ASP A 213 13.83 -2.32 12.73
CA ASP A 213 14.49 -1.12 13.21
C ASP A 213 13.48 0.02 13.28
N HIS A 214 13.61 0.89 14.27
CA HIS A 214 12.69 1.99 14.49
C HIS A 214 13.42 3.33 14.60
N TRP A 215 12.85 4.37 13.98
CA TRP A 215 13.30 5.75 14.13
C TRP A 215 12.12 6.66 14.42
N THR A 216 12.31 7.57 15.38
CA THR A 216 11.46 8.74 15.55
C THR A 216 12.19 9.95 15.01
N VAL A 217 11.54 10.67 14.09
CA VAL A 217 12.14 11.84 13.44
C VAL A 217 11.24 13.05 13.65
N ARG A 218 11.77 14.08 14.31
CA ARG A 218 11.05 15.34 14.48
C ARG A 218 11.06 16.14 13.20
N LYS A 219 9.90 16.56 12.74
CA LYS A 219 9.71 17.42 11.58
C LYS A 219 10.35 18.81 11.80
N PRO A 220 10.67 19.54 10.73
CA PRO A 220 11.17 20.91 10.84
C PRO A 220 10.11 21.80 11.50
N TYR A 221 10.55 22.71 12.36
CA TYR A 221 9.66 23.65 13.06
C TYR A 221 10.34 25.02 13.22
N GLY A 222 9.82 26.06 12.59
CA GLY A 222 10.45 27.37 12.54
C GLY A 222 11.86 27.27 11.96
N SER A 223 12.86 27.73 12.69
CA SER A 223 14.29 27.62 12.33
C SER A 223 14.93 26.27 12.69
N ARG A 224 14.21 25.37 13.35
CA ARG A 224 14.76 24.08 13.77
C ARG A 224 14.66 23.08 12.61
N PRO A 225 15.78 22.47 12.18
CA PRO A 225 15.77 21.50 11.08
C PRO A 225 15.15 20.17 11.53
N MET A 226 14.79 19.36 10.55
CA MET A 226 14.45 17.96 10.76
C MET A 226 15.59 17.21 11.43
N ARG A 227 15.28 16.36 12.42
CA ARG A 227 16.29 15.59 13.16
C ARG A 227 15.74 14.26 13.67
N VAL A 228 16.56 13.24 13.65
CA VAL A 228 16.31 11.98 14.35
C VAL A 228 16.36 12.23 15.86
N THR A 229 15.34 11.81 16.59
CA THR A 229 15.25 11.94 18.06
C THR A 229 15.42 10.60 18.75
N GLU A 230 15.08 9.51 18.08
CA GLU A 230 15.24 8.14 18.58
C GLU A 230 15.68 7.21 17.45
N THR A 231 16.53 6.26 17.79
CA THR A 231 16.90 5.12 16.93
C THR A 231 16.96 3.88 17.79
N ARG A 232 16.22 2.84 17.39
CA ARG A 232 16.20 1.55 18.05
C ARG A 232 16.45 0.45 17.02
N ALA A 233 17.53 -0.28 17.15
CA ALA A 233 17.82 -1.43 16.29
C ALA A 233 16.91 -2.62 16.66
N GLY A 234 16.32 -3.23 15.66
CA GLY A 234 15.69 -4.54 15.75
C GLY A 234 16.64 -5.61 15.27
N ARG A 235 16.81 -6.69 16.02
CA ARG A 235 17.60 -7.82 15.51
C ARG A 235 16.81 -8.57 14.45
N GLN A 236 17.33 -8.57 13.22
CA GLN A 236 16.73 -9.24 12.07
C GLN A 236 17.50 -10.51 11.75
N GLU A 237 16.92 -11.67 12.03
CA GLU A 237 17.61 -12.96 11.82
C GLU A 237 17.68 -13.34 10.35
N TYR A 238 16.77 -12.84 9.54
CA TYR A 238 16.72 -13.09 8.10
C TYR A 238 16.10 -11.92 7.35
N LYS A 239 16.28 -11.91 6.04
CA LYS A 239 15.60 -11.04 5.11
C LYS A 239 14.84 -11.84 4.05
N LEU A 240 13.79 -11.26 3.51
CA LEU A 240 13.12 -11.80 2.32
C LEU A 240 13.69 -11.14 1.07
N VAL A 241 13.95 -11.96 0.07
CA VAL A 241 14.41 -11.53 -1.26
C VAL A 241 13.56 -12.17 -2.34
N SER A 242 13.59 -11.59 -3.55
CA SER A 242 12.94 -12.18 -4.72
C SER A 242 13.54 -13.56 -5.04
N ASN A 243 12.69 -14.54 -5.32
CA ASN A 243 13.10 -15.90 -5.68
C ASN A 243 13.35 -16.06 -7.20
N TYR A 244 13.63 -14.96 -7.91
CA TYR A 244 13.84 -14.99 -9.35
C TYR A 244 14.84 -16.08 -9.79
N PRO A 245 14.57 -16.85 -10.87
CA PRO A 245 13.46 -16.71 -11.82
C PRO A 245 12.14 -17.39 -11.40
N LYS A 246 12.06 -17.98 -10.23
CA LYS A 246 10.83 -18.59 -9.72
C LYS A 246 9.92 -17.54 -9.08
N PRO A 247 8.58 -17.74 -9.11
CA PRO A 247 7.67 -16.87 -8.40
C PRO A 247 7.86 -16.96 -6.86
N GLY A 248 7.39 -15.92 -6.15
CA GLY A 248 7.42 -15.86 -4.70
C GLY A 248 8.72 -15.28 -4.14
N THR A 249 8.86 -15.38 -2.82
CA THR A 249 9.99 -14.83 -2.06
C THR A 249 10.80 -15.96 -1.40
N THR A 250 12.05 -15.69 -1.11
CA THR A 250 12.95 -16.63 -0.42
C THR A 250 13.51 -15.98 0.83
N ARG A 251 13.53 -16.73 1.91
CA ARG A 251 14.19 -16.36 3.15
C ARG A 251 15.70 -16.58 3.02
N VAL A 252 16.48 -15.55 3.36
CA VAL A 252 17.94 -15.58 3.42
C VAL A 252 18.35 -15.23 4.84
N GLU A 253 19.01 -16.17 5.51
CA GLU A 253 19.54 -15.96 6.86
C GLU A 253 20.65 -14.89 6.83
N LEU A 254 20.66 -14.05 7.85
CA LEU A 254 21.67 -13.00 8.03
C LEU A 254 22.76 -13.46 8.99
N SER A 255 23.99 -13.08 8.71
CA SER A 255 25.08 -13.23 9.67
C SER A 255 24.81 -12.40 10.94
N GLU A 256 25.49 -12.73 12.05
CA GLU A 256 25.32 -12.00 13.31
C GLU A 256 25.63 -10.50 13.16
N GLU A 257 26.58 -10.14 12.32
CA GLU A 257 26.93 -8.76 12.01
C GLU A 257 25.81 -8.07 11.22
N GLU A 258 25.28 -8.74 10.18
CA GLU A 258 24.17 -8.21 9.35
C GLU A 258 22.88 -8.13 10.16
N ALA A 259 22.60 -9.09 11.04
CA ALA A 259 21.40 -9.14 11.87
C ALA A 259 21.28 -7.96 12.85
N ASN A 260 22.41 -7.39 13.26
CA ASN A 260 22.47 -6.24 14.18
C ASN A 260 22.72 -4.90 13.46
N ARG A 261 22.84 -4.90 12.14
CA ARG A 261 23.03 -3.68 11.34
C ARG A 261 21.70 -3.02 11.04
N LEU A 262 21.62 -1.70 11.24
CA LEU A 262 20.44 -0.90 10.87
C LEU A 262 20.13 -1.04 9.36
N SER A 263 18.84 -1.15 9.04
CA SER A 263 18.34 -1.31 7.67
C SER A 263 18.61 -0.09 6.79
N PHE A 264 18.65 1.11 7.38
CA PHE A 264 18.87 2.36 6.65
C PHE A 264 20.09 3.11 7.15
N THR A 265 20.78 3.77 6.23
CA THR A 265 21.78 4.78 6.58
C THR A 265 21.10 6.06 7.09
N PRO A 266 21.83 6.93 7.84
CA PRO A 266 21.29 8.22 8.27
C PRO A 266 20.79 9.09 7.10
N GLU A 267 21.47 9.05 5.96
CA GLU A 267 21.11 9.76 4.74
C GLU A 267 19.82 9.24 4.13
N GLN A 268 19.62 7.93 4.13
CA GLN A 268 18.40 7.28 3.64
C GLN A 268 17.22 7.64 4.54
N VAL A 269 17.37 7.60 5.88
CA VAL A 269 16.34 8.04 6.84
C VAL A 269 15.94 9.48 6.57
N MET A 270 16.91 10.40 6.42
CA MET A 270 16.60 11.79 6.14
C MET A 270 15.96 12.00 4.77
N THR A 271 16.34 11.22 3.76
CA THR A 271 15.78 11.29 2.40
C THR A 271 14.32 10.87 2.40
N VAL A 272 13.98 9.72 3.00
CA VAL A 272 12.60 9.26 3.04
C VAL A 272 11.72 10.17 3.89
N CYS A 273 12.22 10.68 5.03
CA CYS A 273 11.44 11.60 5.87
C CYS A 273 11.15 12.95 5.17
N LYS A 274 12.09 13.49 4.41
CA LYS A 274 11.84 14.70 3.60
C LYS A 274 10.82 14.44 2.50
N THR A 275 10.93 13.30 1.81
CA THR A 275 9.96 12.88 0.78
C THR A 275 8.57 12.70 1.39
N ALA A 276 8.48 12.08 2.57
CA ALA A 276 7.22 11.87 3.29
C ALA A 276 6.55 13.19 3.70
N CYS A 277 7.31 14.18 4.15
CA CYS A 277 6.77 15.52 4.40
C CYS A 277 6.22 16.16 3.11
N GLY A 278 6.90 15.99 1.98
CA GLY A 278 6.39 16.45 0.68
C GLY A 278 5.10 15.75 0.26
N ILE A 279 4.98 14.43 0.51
CA ILE A 279 3.76 13.66 0.26
C ILE A 279 2.64 14.15 1.17
N GLU A 280 2.89 14.31 2.48
CA GLU A 280 1.92 14.85 3.44
C GLU A 280 1.43 16.24 3.01
N GLU A 281 2.33 17.13 2.57
CA GLU A 281 1.97 18.45 2.06
C GLU A 281 1.12 18.37 0.80
N TYR A 282 1.46 17.47 -0.13
CA TYR A 282 0.71 17.25 -1.38
C TYR A 282 -0.72 16.76 -1.13
N TYR A 283 -0.90 15.83 -0.18
CA TYR A 283 -2.22 15.30 0.18
C TYR A 283 -2.99 16.20 1.18
N GLY A 284 -2.31 17.10 1.87
CA GLY A 284 -2.91 17.98 2.90
C GLY A 284 -3.36 17.25 4.16
N LYS A 285 -2.88 16.02 4.41
CA LYS A 285 -3.22 15.19 5.57
C LYS A 285 -2.11 14.21 5.91
N PRO A 286 -2.04 13.72 7.17
CA PRO A 286 -1.06 12.72 7.59
C PRO A 286 -1.19 11.43 6.79
N MET A 287 -0.04 10.84 6.46
CA MET A 287 0.07 9.70 5.55
C MET A 287 0.80 8.52 6.19
N ASP A 288 0.34 7.32 5.84
CA ASP A 288 0.99 6.03 6.00
C ASP A 288 1.64 5.68 4.64
N ILE A 289 2.95 5.48 4.62
CA ILE A 289 3.75 5.37 3.41
C ILE A 289 4.60 4.11 3.45
N GLU A 290 4.41 3.24 2.46
CA GLU A 290 5.30 2.12 2.19
C GLU A 290 6.36 2.55 1.17
N PHE A 291 7.62 2.24 1.44
CA PHE A 291 8.74 2.62 0.58
C PHE A 291 9.84 1.55 0.58
N CYS A 292 10.73 1.66 -0.39
CA CYS A 292 11.93 0.84 -0.42
C CYS A 292 13.11 1.57 -1.10
N PHE A 293 14.31 1.06 -0.85
CA PHE A 293 15.52 1.48 -1.52
C PHE A 293 16.09 0.36 -2.38
N TYR A 294 16.51 0.73 -3.57
CA TYR A 294 17.27 -0.11 -4.49
C TYR A 294 18.36 0.75 -5.14
N GLN A 295 19.63 0.31 -5.06
CA GLN A 295 20.79 1.05 -5.55
C GLN A 295 20.77 2.51 -5.08
N ASN A 296 20.55 2.70 -3.78
CA ASN A 296 20.41 4.00 -3.11
C ASN A 296 19.31 4.92 -3.69
N THR A 297 18.41 4.39 -4.51
CA THR A 297 17.26 5.11 -5.06
C THR A 297 16.02 4.79 -4.25
N LEU A 298 15.32 5.83 -3.77
CA LEU A 298 14.07 5.72 -3.04
C LEU A 298 12.90 5.51 -4.00
N TYR A 299 12.06 4.52 -3.72
CA TYR A 299 10.78 4.27 -4.39
C TYR A 299 9.65 4.31 -3.37
N ILE A 300 8.59 5.05 -3.68
CA ILE A 300 7.34 5.04 -2.91
C ILE A 300 6.44 3.95 -3.49
N VAL A 301 6.14 2.93 -2.70
CA VAL A 301 5.41 1.74 -3.15
C VAL A 301 3.91 1.88 -2.91
N GLN A 302 3.53 2.57 -1.85
CA GLN A 302 2.15 2.91 -1.49
C GLN A 302 2.12 4.14 -0.59
N ALA A 303 1.05 4.92 -0.66
CA ALA A 303 0.71 5.91 0.37
C ALA A 303 -0.80 5.93 0.57
N ARG A 304 -1.23 6.10 1.81
CA ARG A 304 -2.64 6.26 2.17
C ARG A 304 -2.77 7.21 3.36
N PRO A 305 -3.91 7.89 3.51
CA PRO A 305 -4.19 8.70 4.68
C PRO A 305 -4.20 7.85 5.96
N ILE A 306 -3.72 8.43 7.07
CA ILE A 306 -3.89 7.84 8.39
C ILE A 306 -5.31 8.17 8.86
N THR A 307 -6.13 7.13 9.07
CA THR A 307 -7.56 7.27 9.45
C THR A 307 -7.80 7.20 10.96
N SER A 308 -6.82 6.73 11.74
CA SER A 308 -6.92 6.57 13.20
C SER A 308 -6.67 7.85 14.00
N LEU A 309 -6.26 8.94 13.38
CA LEU A 309 -5.99 10.20 14.04
C LEU A 309 -7.26 11.01 14.24
N PHE A 310 -7.38 11.67 15.40
CA PHE A 310 -8.46 12.64 15.64
C PHE A 310 -8.42 13.77 14.61
N ASN A 311 -9.59 14.16 14.13
CA ASN A 311 -9.71 15.30 13.23
C ASN A 311 -9.30 16.59 13.95
N VAL A 312 -8.46 17.37 13.29
CA VAL A 312 -8.10 18.72 13.75
C VAL A 312 -8.97 19.70 12.97
N PRO A 313 -9.65 20.66 13.65
CA PRO A 313 -10.39 21.72 12.97
C PRO A 313 -9.54 22.39 11.88
N ASP A 314 -10.16 22.79 10.77
CA ASP A 314 -9.45 23.35 9.62
C ASP A 314 -8.61 24.57 9.96
N GLU A 315 -9.12 25.41 10.88
CA GLU A 315 -8.44 26.62 11.38
C GLU A 315 -7.14 26.30 12.13
N LEU A 316 -7.07 25.11 12.70
CA LEU A 316 -5.95 24.62 13.48
C LEU A 316 -5.07 23.63 12.74
N ASN A 317 -5.42 23.29 11.49
CA ASN A 317 -4.66 22.32 10.69
C ASN A 317 -3.44 22.99 10.04
N PRO A 318 -2.20 22.67 10.46
CA PRO A 318 -1.00 23.32 9.93
C PRO A 318 -0.77 23.05 8.44
N LEU A 319 -1.38 21.99 7.89
CA LEU A 319 -1.30 21.66 6.46
C LEU A 319 -2.25 22.50 5.61
N LYS A 320 -3.36 23.00 6.19
CA LYS A 320 -4.32 23.88 5.52
C LYS A 320 -4.07 25.35 5.79
N ASN A 321 -3.48 25.69 6.94
CA ASN A 321 -3.24 27.05 7.37
C ASN A 321 -1.75 27.35 7.53
N ARG A 322 -1.08 27.71 6.42
CA ARG A 322 0.36 28.00 6.38
C ARG A 322 0.79 29.21 7.22
N SER A 323 -0.15 29.99 7.76
CA SER A 323 0.15 31.15 8.63
C SER A 323 0.40 30.75 10.08
N HIS A 324 0.10 29.51 10.47
CA HIS A 324 0.34 29.00 11.82
C HIS A 324 1.57 28.08 11.85
N PRO A 325 2.47 28.26 12.82
CA PRO A 325 3.62 27.38 12.99
C PRO A 325 3.13 25.97 13.35
N VAL A 326 3.92 24.98 12.90
CA VAL A 326 3.66 23.56 13.13
C VAL A 326 3.36 23.28 14.60
N TRP A 327 2.27 22.58 14.87
CA TRP A 327 1.74 22.24 16.16
C TRP A 327 2.68 21.40 17.03
N SER A 328 2.91 21.89 18.23
CA SER A 328 3.19 21.03 19.38
C SER A 328 1.85 20.75 20.07
N PRO A 329 1.50 19.53 20.47
CA PRO A 329 0.27 19.25 21.23
C PRO A 329 0.12 20.12 22.50
N TRP A 330 1.25 20.61 23.03
CA TRP A 330 1.31 21.47 24.22
C TRP A 330 1.02 22.95 23.94
N VAL A 331 1.20 23.44 22.69
CA VAL A 331 0.89 24.84 22.33
C VAL A 331 -0.62 25.03 22.16
N CYS A 332 -1.32 23.97 21.74
CA CYS A 332 -2.79 24.01 21.60
C CYS A 332 -3.53 24.22 22.93
N LEU A 333 -2.97 23.75 24.04
CA LEU A 333 -3.60 23.85 25.35
C LEU A 333 -3.46 25.21 26.01
N SER A 334 -2.47 26.04 25.58
CA SER A 334 -2.27 27.39 26.17
C SER A 334 -3.15 28.47 25.55
N ASP A 335 -3.54 28.34 24.26
CA ASP A 335 -4.29 29.37 23.55
C ASP A 335 -5.78 29.03 23.37
N CYS A 336 -6.19 27.81 23.70
CA CYS A 336 -7.57 27.34 23.58
C CYS A 336 -8.12 26.79 24.90
N CYS A 337 -7.66 27.28 26.05
CA CYS A 337 -8.33 26.99 27.32
C CYS A 337 -9.69 27.70 27.34
N LEU A 338 -10.70 27.06 26.79
CA LEU A 338 -12.07 27.28 27.27
C LEU A 338 -12.18 26.54 28.60
N PRO A 339 -12.63 27.22 29.67
CA PRO A 339 -12.84 26.55 30.92
C PRO A 339 -13.86 25.41 30.73
N MET A 340 -13.48 24.20 31.11
CA MET A 340 -14.46 23.15 31.31
C MET A 340 -15.30 23.52 32.54
N TYR A 341 -16.56 23.84 32.30
CA TYR A 341 -17.61 23.75 33.33
C TYR A 341 -18.27 22.38 33.26
#